data_b42d238acff991f49d46bed5b65e9d05
#
_entry.id   b42d238acff991f49d46bed5b65e9d05
#
_cell.length_a   1.000
_cell.length_b   1.000
_cell.length_c   1.000
_cell.angle_alpha   90.00
_cell.angle_beta   90.00
_cell.angle_gamma   90.00
#
_symmetry.space_group_name_H-M   'P 1'
#
loop_
_entity.id
_entity.type
_entity.pdbx_description
1 polymer ?
#
loop_
_entity_poly.entity_id
_entity_poly.type
_entity_poly.pdbx_seq_one_letter_code
_entity_poly.pdbx_strand_id
1 'polypeptide(L)'
;MVMALDSTKCVVLNATYEPITVVTSKRALLLFLEGKAIIVEEHPELVVRSPRQTFPVPLMIALVRYIKGRRVFKTPALLTQKNLFVRDGYTCQYCNRHKSQFKQSEFLTRDHVHPVAKGGKDMWENVVTSCSTCNNKKADKLLETIGMKLTKVPVTPTIFELWTKQQSRINKNILVA
;
A
#
# COMPACT_ATOMS: atom_id res chain seq x y z
N MET A 1 -5.49 1.87 -24.37
CA MET A 1 -6.59 1.38 -23.50
C MET A 1 -6.31 0.02 -22.88
N VAL A 2 -5.70 -0.94 -23.56
CA VAL A 2 -5.29 -2.26 -22.98
C VAL A 2 -4.23 -2.10 -21.87
N MET A 3 -3.29 -1.16 -21.99
CA MET A 3 -2.24 -0.91 -20.98
C MET A 3 -2.78 -0.54 -19.60
N ALA A 4 -3.92 0.14 -19.50
CA ALA A 4 -4.50 0.53 -18.20
C ALA A 4 -5.01 -0.69 -17.40
N LEU A 5 -5.55 -1.73 -18.07
CA LEU A 5 -6.05 -2.95 -17.42
C LEU A 5 -4.94 -3.83 -16.85
N ASP A 6 -3.78 -3.85 -17.49
CA ASP A 6 -2.63 -4.65 -17.03
C ASP A 6 -1.87 -3.93 -15.88
N SER A 7 -1.93 -2.60 -15.82
CA SER A 7 -1.31 -1.81 -14.76
C SER A 7 -2.20 -1.64 -13.52
N THR A 8 -3.53 -1.64 -13.69
CA THR A 8 -4.48 -1.50 -12.58
C THR A 8 -4.61 -2.82 -11.82
N LYS A 9 -4.62 -2.74 -10.49
CA LYS A 9 -4.75 -3.89 -9.61
C LYS A 9 -6.15 -4.00 -9.04
N CYS A 10 -6.63 -5.23 -8.91
CA CYS A 10 -7.94 -5.58 -8.39
C CYS A 10 -7.80 -6.57 -7.23
N VAL A 11 -8.51 -6.32 -6.13
CA VAL A 11 -8.62 -7.28 -5.03
C VAL A 11 -9.63 -8.34 -5.38
N VAL A 12 -9.25 -9.59 -5.13
CA VAL A 12 -10.15 -10.75 -5.21
C VAL A 12 -10.56 -11.15 -3.80
N LEU A 13 -11.85 -11.08 -3.55
CA LEU A 13 -12.47 -11.57 -2.33
C LEU A 13 -12.99 -13.00 -2.53
N ASN A 14 -13.05 -13.75 -1.45
CA ASN A 14 -13.76 -15.04 -1.43
C ASN A 14 -15.28 -14.83 -1.46
N ALA A 15 -16.05 -15.86 -1.61
CA ALA A 15 -17.52 -15.83 -1.47
C ALA A 15 -17.97 -15.33 -0.07
N THR A 16 -17.11 -15.41 0.93
CA THR A 16 -17.29 -14.86 2.29
C THR A 16 -16.82 -13.41 2.42
N TYR A 17 -16.49 -12.73 1.31
CA TYR A 17 -15.92 -11.38 1.28
C TYR A 17 -14.57 -11.23 1.99
N GLU A 18 -13.91 -12.33 2.32
CA GLU A 18 -12.53 -12.32 2.83
C GLU A 18 -11.55 -12.12 1.66
N PRO A 19 -10.59 -11.20 1.76
CA PRO A 19 -9.63 -10.98 0.68
C PRO A 19 -8.71 -12.21 0.53
N ILE A 20 -8.53 -12.65 -0.72
CA ILE A 20 -7.71 -13.83 -1.09
C ILE A 20 -6.39 -13.39 -1.70
N THR A 21 -6.45 -12.50 -2.71
CA THR A 21 -5.29 -12.13 -3.50
C THR A 21 -5.52 -10.79 -4.22
N VAL A 22 -4.47 -10.28 -4.84
CA VAL A 22 -4.52 -9.14 -5.76
C VAL A 22 -4.08 -9.59 -7.14
N VAL A 23 -4.90 -9.30 -8.14
CA VAL A 23 -4.66 -9.61 -9.56
C VAL A 23 -4.66 -8.33 -10.40
N THR A 24 -4.40 -8.43 -11.70
CA THR A 24 -4.65 -7.31 -12.63
C THR A 24 -6.14 -7.14 -12.86
N SER A 25 -6.60 -5.91 -13.10
CA SER A 25 -8.02 -5.65 -13.44
C SER A 25 -8.46 -6.41 -14.69
N LYS A 26 -7.55 -6.67 -15.62
CA LYS A 26 -7.79 -7.55 -16.78
C LYS A 26 -8.18 -8.97 -16.36
N ARG A 27 -7.41 -9.58 -15.45
CA ARG A 27 -7.72 -10.92 -14.93
C ARG A 27 -9.02 -10.95 -14.15
N ALA A 28 -9.30 -9.91 -13.37
CA ALA A 28 -10.54 -9.76 -12.62
C ALA A 28 -11.76 -9.64 -13.57
N LEU A 29 -11.64 -8.83 -14.62
CA LEU A 29 -12.68 -8.68 -15.64
C LEU A 29 -12.99 -10.01 -16.33
N LEU A 30 -11.98 -10.82 -16.66
CA LEU A 30 -12.18 -12.15 -17.22
C LEU A 30 -12.99 -13.05 -16.28
N LEU A 31 -12.66 -13.05 -14.97
CA LEU A 31 -13.41 -13.82 -13.98
C LEU A 31 -14.87 -13.37 -13.88
N PHE A 32 -15.14 -12.07 -14.00
CA PHE A 32 -16.48 -11.52 -14.04
C PHE A 32 -17.24 -11.98 -15.31
N LEU A 33 -16.63 -11.86 -16.49
CA LEU A 33 -17.24 -12.26 -17.76
C LEU A 33 -17.50 -13.78 -17.83
N GLU A 34 -16.69 -14.58 -17.16
CA GLU A 34 -16.88 -16.03 -17.01
C GLU A 34 -17.95 -16.42 -15.97
N GLY A 35 -18.60 -15.45 -15.31
CA GLY A 35 -19.56 -15.68 -14.23
C GLY A 35 -18.96 -16.27 -12.96
N LYS A 36 -17.65 -16.21 -12.79
CA LYS A 36 -16.92 -16.75 -11.64
C LYS A 36 -16.77 -15.74 -10.49
N ALA A 37 -17.03 -14.46 -10.76
CA ALA A 37 -16.94 -13.37 -9.79
C ALA A 37 -18.01 -12.32 -10.06
N ILE A 38 -18.34 -11.53 -9.04
CA ILE A 38 -19.14 -10.31 -9.12
C ILE A 38 -18.23 -9.10 -8.85
N ILE A 39 -18.52 -7.96 -9.50
CA ILE A 39 -17.81 -6.71 -9.21
C ILE A 39 -18.40 -6.12 -7.95
N VAL A 40 -17.52 -5.83 -6.96
CA VAL A 40 -17.87 -5.20 -5.68
C VAL A 40 -17.55 -3.71 -5.71
N GLU A 41 -16.43 -3.35 -6.36
CA GLU A 41 -16.00 -1.97 -6.53
C GLU A 41 -15.40 -1.80 -7.92
N GLU A 42 -15.74 -0.71 -8.57
CA GLU A 42 -15.28 -0.36 -9.92
C GLU A 42 -14.46 0.94 -9.91
N HIS A 43 -13.63 1.12 -10.91
CA HIS A 43 -12.87 2.35 -11.10
C HIS A 43 -13.83 3.48 -11.52
N PRO A 44 -13.79 4.68 -10.88
CA PRO A 44 -14.77 5.73 -11.12
C PRO A 44 -14.77 6.29 -12.55
N GLU A 45 -13.63 6.22 -13.24
CA GLU A 45 -13.48 6.86 -14.56
C GLU A 45 -13.11 5.87 -15.68
N LEU A 46 -12.46 4.75 -15.36
CA LEU A 46 -11.98 3.83 -16.39
C LEU A 46 -13.03 2.80 -16.77
N VAL A 47 -13.26 2.68 -18.07
CA VAL A 47 -14.15 1.68 -18.64
C VAL A 47 -13.47 0.94 -19.80
N VAL A 48 -13.84 -0.31 -20.00
CA VAL A 48 -13.43 -1.14 -21.14
C VAL A 48 -14.55 -1.17 -22.16
N ARG A 49 -14.26 -0.76 -23.38
CA ARG A 49 -15.23 -0.76 -24.48
C ARG A 49 -14.96 -1.95 -25.40
N SER A 50 -16.00 -2.70 -25.70
CA SER A 50 -16.08 -3.66 -26.80
C SER A 50 -16.98 -3.09 -27.90
N PRO A 51 -17.04 -3.68 -29.11
CA PRO A 51 -17.90 -3.21 -30.14
C PRO A 51 -19.39 -3.15 -29.80
N ARG A 52 -19.83 -3.93 -28.82
CA ARG A 52 -21.25 -4.06 -28.42
C ARG A 52 -21.58 -3.60 -27.02
N GLN A 53 -20.58 -3.54 -26.12
CA GLN A 53 -20.81 -3.30 -24.69
C GLN A 53 -19.66 -2.54 -24.05
N THR A 54 -19.97 -1.86 -22.95
CA THR A 54 -18.98 -1.20 -22.08
C THR A 54 -18.96 -1.90 -20.73
N PHE A 55 -17.77 -2.19 -20.22
CA PHE A 55 -17.57 -2.85 -18.94
C PHE A 55 -16.80 -1.93 -17.99
N PRO A 56 -17.17 -1.90 -16.71
CA PRO A 56 -16.37 -1.17 -15.71
C PRO A 56 -15.02 -1.86 -15.51
N VAL A 57 -14.00 -1.09 -15.11
CA VAL A 57 -12.71 -1.63 -14.70
C VAL A 57 -12.80 -2.02 -13.24
N PRO A 58 -12.73 -3.33 -12.87
CA PRO A 58 -12.90 -3.75 -11.50
C PRO A 58 -11.69 -3.39 -10.64
N LEU A 59 -11.93 -2.81 -9.47
CA LEU A 59 -10.96 -2.59 -8.39
C LEU A 59 -11.10 -3.65 -7.29
N MET A 60 -12.30 -4.20 -7.13
CA MET A 60 -12.59 -5.29 -6.20
C MET A 60 -13.65 -6.22 -6.77
N ILE A 61 -13.38 -7.52 -6.71
CA ILE A 61 -14.34 -8.58 -7.11
C ILE A 61 -14.50 -9.58 -5.97
N ALA A 62 -15.69 -10.19 -5.86
CA ALA A 62 -15.94 -11.33 -4.99
C ALA A 62 -16.21 -12.58 -5.81
N LEU A 63 -15.58 -13.69 -5.47
CA LEU A 63 -15.81 -14.97 -6.12
C LEU A 63 -17.20 -15.51 -5.77
N VAL A 64 -17.88 -16.09 -6.75
CA VAL A 64 -19.20 -16.73 -6.58
C VAL A 64 -19.09 -18.02 -5.76
N ARG A 65 -17.96 -18.74 -5.88
CA ARG A 65 -17.71 -19.97 -5.15
C ARG A 65 -16.62 -19.79 -4.11
N TYR A 66 -16.81 -20.37 -2.92
CA TYR A 66 -15.79 -20.38 -1.88
C TYR A 66 -14.56 -21.18 -2.32
N ILE A 67 -13.39 -20.57 -2.20
CA ILE A 67 -12.11 -21.24 -2.43
C ILE A 67 -11.40 -21.41 -1.09
N LYS A 68 -11.10 -22.67 -0.74
CA LYS A 68 -10.22 -22.99 0.38
C LYS A 68 -8.78 -22.71 -0.05
N GLY A 69 -8.23 -21.58 0.35
CA GLY A 69 -6.91 -21.14 -0.11
C GLY A 69 -6.06 -20.45 0.94
N ARG A 70 -4.80 -20.20 0.60
CA ARG A 70 -3.90 -19.40 1.43
C ARG A 70 -4.49 -17.99 1.58
N ARG A 71 -4.54 -17.52 2.82
CA ARG A 71 -4.93 -16.14 3.15
C ARG A 71 -3.78 -15.19 2.79
N VAL A 72 -3.68 -14.81 1.53
CA VAL A 72 -2.60 -13.93 1.01
C VAL A 72 -2.56 -12.59 1.76
N PHE A 73 -3.70 -12.12 2.27
CA PHE A 73 -3.75 -10.90 3.08
C PHE A 73 -3.00 -11.01 4.42
N LYS A 74 -2.72 -12.22 4.93
CA LYS A 74 -1.84 -12.44 6.09
C LYS A 74 -0.36 -12.54 5.73
N THR A 75 -0.03 -12.55 4.43
CA THR A 75 1.38 -12.61 3.99
C THR A 75 2.06 -11.30 4.30
N PRO A 76 3.18 -11.32 5.05
CA PRO A 76 3.99 -10.13 5.27
C PRO A 76 4.45 -9.52 3.94
N ALA A 77 4.41 -8.20 3.84
CA ALA A 77 4.91 -7.52 2.67
C ALA A 77 6.46 -7.51 2.65
N LEU A 78 7.05 -7.50 1.45
CA LEU A 78 8.49 -7.30 1.32
C LEU A 78 8.89 -5.92 1.82
N LEU A 79 9.97 -5.85 2.59
CA LEU A 79 10.54 -4.59 3.06
C LEU A 79 11.25 -3.87 1.91
N THR A 80 10.57 -2.92 1.32
CA THR A 80 11.12 -2.01 0.31
C THR A 80 10.88 -0.57 0.75
N GLN A 81 11.68 0.37 0.26
CA GLN A 81 11.49 1.79 0.58
C GLN A 81 10.08 2.29 0.19
N LYS A 82 9.58 1.86 -0.97
CA LYS A 82 8.21 2.20 -1.42
C LYS A 82 7.15 1.69 -0.45
N ASN A 83 7.24 0.43 -0.05
CA ASN A 83 6.30 -0.19 0.87
C ASN A 83 6.37 0.44 2.27
N LEU A 84 7.58 0.81 2.71
CA LEU A 84 7.80 1.54 3.96
C LEU A 84 7.05 2.88 3.95
N PHE A 85 7.21 3.67 2.88
CA PHE A 85 6.53 4.96 2.75
C PHE A 85 5.01 4.81 2.71
N VAL A 86 4.50 3.76 2.04
CA VAL A 86 3.06 3.43 2.03
C VAL A 86 2.59 3.05 3.44
N ARG A 87 3.32 2.18 4.17
CA ARG A 87 2.99 1.80 5.55
C ARG A 87 2.80 3.02 6.43
N ASP A 88 3.74 3.96 6.37
CA ASP A 88 3.80 5.15 7.22
C ASP A 88 3.01 6.34 6.66
N GLY A 89 2.25 6.15 5.57
CA GLY A 89 1.43 7.18 4.97
C GLY A 89 2.22 8.39 4.47
N TYR A 90 3.47 8.16 4.01
CA TYR A 90 4.41 9.21 3.57
C TYR A 90 4.64 10.30 4.63
N THR A 91 4.60 9.94 5.89
CA THR A 91 4.70 10.81 7.05
C THR A 91 5.95 10.46 7.86
N CYS A 92 6.72 11.46 8.25
CA CYS A 92 7.87 11.26 9.13
C CYS A 92 7.41 10.74 10.51
N GLN A 93 7.95 9.61 10.94
CA GLN A 93 7.56 8.98 12.20
C GLN A 93 8.18 9.64 13.45
N TYR A 94 9.01 10.66 13.27
CA TYR A 94 9.58 11.45 14.36
C TYR A 94 8.90 12.79 14.57
N CYS A 95 8.68 13.57 13.52
CA CYS A 95 8.06 14.90 13.62
C CYS A 95 6.60 14.95 13.13
N ASN A 96 6.05 13.83 12.68
CA ASN A 96 4.68 13.68 12.18
C ASN A 96 4.30 14.59 10.98
N ARG A 97 5.27 15.18 10.27
CA ARG A 97 5.02 15.95 9.06
C ARG A 97 4.85 15.02 7.86
N HIS A 98 3.77 15.20 7.11
CA HIS A 98 3.57 14.55 5.82
C HIS A 98 4.48 15.19 4.76
N LYS A 99 4.84 14.42 3.72
CA LYS A 99 5.73 14.89 2.64
C LYS A 99 5.25 16.18 1.94
N SER A 100 3.94 16.43 1.90
CA SER A 100 3.38 17.66 1.32
C SER A 100 3.70 18.93 2.13
N GLN A 101 4.16 18.79 3.36
CA GLN A 101 4.56 19.86 4.27
C GLN A 101 6.06 20.10 4.28
N PHE A 102 6.80 19.39 3.43
CA PHE A 102 8.25 19.50 3.37
C PHE A 102 8.66 20.74 2.58
N LYS A 103 9.79 21.33 2.99
CA LYS A 103 10.46 22.38 2.23
C LYS A 103 11.11 21.77 0.97
N GLN A 104 11.47 22.62 0.01
CA GLN A 104 12.02 22.18 -1.27
C GLN A 104 13.26 21.27 -1.16
N SER A 105 14.07 21.42 -0.10
CA SER A 105 15.25 20.59 0.17
C SER A 105 15.00 19.35 1.01
N GLU A 106 13.79 19.16 1.52
CA GLU A 106 13.46 18.03 2.38
C GLU A 106 12.85 16.88 1.56
N PHE A 107 13.21 15.65 1.89
CA PHE A 107 12.69 14.45 1.27
C PHE A 107 12.52 13.32 2.28
N LEU A 108 11.76 12.30 1.89
CA LEU A 108 11.58 11.11 2.71
C LEU A 108 12.80 10.20 2.58
N THR A 109 13.21 9.68 3.73
CA THR A 109 14.29 8.70 3.87
C THR A 109 13.79 7.49 4.65
N ARG A 110 14.50 6.40 4.51
CA ARG A 110 14.40 5.24 5.40
C ARG A 110 15.41 5.41 6.53
N ASP A 111 14.97 5.21 7.75
CA ASP A 111 15.83 5.27 8.94
C ASP A 111 15.63 4.03 9.82
N HIS A 112 16.71 3.59 10.46
CA HIS A 112 16.70 2.48 11.43
C HIS A 112 16.51 3.06 12.83
N VAL A 113 15.43 2.69 13.51
CA VAL A 113 15.14 3.11 14.90
C VAL A 113 16.32 2.80 15.82
N HIS A 114 16.73 1.53 15.84
CA HIS A 114 18.01 1.12 16.42
C HIS A 114 19.06 1.14 15.31
N PRO A 115 20.12 1.96 15.43
CA PRO A 115 21.10 2.15 14.37
C PRO A 115 21.82 0.87 13.97
N VAL A 116 22.07 0.69 12.67
CA VAL A 116 22.83 -0.46 12.16
C VAL A 116 24.21 -0.54 12.78
N ALA A 117 24.90 0.61 12.98
CA ALA A 117 26.20 0.70 13.64
C ALA A 117 26.18 0.19 15.08
N LYS A 118 25.01 0.03 15.69
CA LYS A 118 24.80 -0.50 17.04
C LYS A 118 24.11 -1.87 17.04
N GLY A 119 24.11 -2.60 15.90
CA GLY A 119 23.52 -3.93 15.77
C GLY A 119 22.06 -3.96 15.38
N GLY A 120 21.49 -2.82 14.98
CA GLY A 120 20.11 -2.75 14.44
C GLY A 120 19.96 -3.55 13.17
N LYS A 121 18.91 -4.37 13.10
CA LYS A 121 18.62 -5.22 11.94
C LYS A 121 17.70 -4.51 10.93
N ASP A 122 17.83 -4.91 9.66
CA ASP A 122 16.99 -4.44 8.57
C ASP A 122 15.68 -5.22 8.54
N MET A 123 14.73 -4.82 9.38
CA MET A 123 13.44 -5.48 9.55
C MET A 123 12.33 -4.44 9.79
N TRP A 124 11.10 -4.82 9.50
CA TRP A 124 9.93 -3.94 9.57
C TRP A 124 9.78 -3.24 10.93
N GLU A 125 10.07 -3.94 12.01
CA GLU A 125 9.96 -3.46 13.39
C GLU A 125 11.07 -2.48 13.76
N ASN A 126 12.13 -2.40 12.95
CA ASN A 126 13.28 -1.51 13.19
C ASN A 126 13.42 -0.39 12.15
N VAL A 127 12.60 -0.34 11.10
CA VAL A 127 12.71 0.71 10.09
C VAL A 127 11.47 1.58 10.05
N VAL A 128 11.68 2.89 9.85
CA VAL A 128 10.62 3.88 9.78
C VAL A 128 10.87 4.89 8.66
N THR A 129 9.79 5.52 8.20
CA THR A 129 9.88 6.68 7.34
C THR A 129 10.31 7.90 8.14
N SER A 130 11.36 8.57 7.72
CA SER A 130 11.84 9.82 8.32
C SER A 130 11.96 10.92 7.26
N CYS A 131 11.84 12.19 7.64
CA CYS A 131 12.32 13.27 6.79
C CYS A 131 13.85 13.40 6.92
N SER A 132 14.49 13.93 5.88
CA SER A 132 15.95 14.13 5.87
C SER A 132 16.46 14.91 7.08
N THR A 133 15.73 15.93 7.53
CA THR A 133 16.07 16.73 8.72
C THR A 133 16.09 15.88 10.00
N CYS A 134 15.05 15.08 10.25
CA CYS A 134 15.01 14.22 11.44
C CYS A 134 16.04 13.09 11.36
N ASN A 135 16.25 12.52 10.18
CA ASN A 135 17.23 11.47 9.95
C ASN A 135 18.65 11.99 10.23
N ASN A 136 19.01 13.16 9.71
CA ASN A 136 20.30 13.79 9.97
C ASN A 136 20.50 14.14 11.47
N LYS A 137 19.45 14.64 12.13
CA LYS A 137 19.49 14.91 13.58
C LYS A 137 19.71 13.65 14.39
N LYS A 138 19.07 12.55 14.00
CA LYS A 138 19.18 11.27 14.70
C LYS A 138 20.55 10.62 14.45
N ALA A 139 21.00 10.60 13.19
CA ALA A 139 22.23 9.92 12.79
C ALA A 139 22.31 8.48 13.36
N ASP A 140 23.42 8.11 13.98
CA ASP A 140 23.68 6.81 14.64
C ASP A 140 23.34 6.77 16.14
N LYS A 141 22.57 7.78 16.61
CA LYS A 141 22.21 7.90 18.04
C LYS A 141 20.94 7.11 18.35
N LEU A 142 20.85 6.61 19.58
CA LEU A 142 19.62 6.03 20.11
C LEU A 142 18.59 7.14 20.37
N LEU A 143 17.30 6.87 20.17
CA LEU A 143 16.23 7.87 20.35
C LEU A 143 16.23 8.44 21.77
N GLU A 144 16.47 7.61 22.75
CA GLU A 144 16.51 7.95 24.17
C GLU A 144 17.59 8.99 24.49
N THR A 145 18.76 8.84 23.86
CA THR A 145 19.93 9.74 24.13
C THR A 145 19.73 11.15 23.57
N ILE A 146 18.80 11.32 22.60
CA ILE A 146 18.54 12.61 21.94
C ILE A 146 17.13 13.14 22.19
N GLY A 147 16.37 12.49 23.07
CA GLY A 147 15.00 12.89 23.39
C GLY A 147 14.01 12.80 22.25
N MET A 148 14.31 12.03 21.18
CA MET A 148 13.38 11.78 20.08
C MET A 148 12.45 10.62 20.42
N LYS A 149 11.21 10.70 19.91
CA LYS A 149 10.19 9.66 20.10
C LYS A 149 9.58 9.27 18.76
N LEU A 150 9.16 8.02 18.68
CA LEU A 150 8.35 7.55 17.55
C LEU A 150 6.89 7.97 17.73
N THR A 151 6.26 8.37 16.64
CA THR A 151 4.80 8.63 16.59
C THR A 151 4.02 7.34 16.75
N LYS A 152 4.53 6.25 16.16
CA LYS A 152 3.92 4.90 16.22
C LYS A 152 5.01 3.84 16.30
N VAL A 153 4.70 2.74 16.99
CA VAL A 153 5.55 1.55 16.99
C VAL A 153 5.52 0.93 15.60
N PRO A 154 6.67 0.69 14.95
CA PRO A 154 6.71 0.07 13.64
C PRO A 154 6.32 -1.41 13.72
N VAL A 155 5.44 -1.82 12.79
CA VAL A 155 4.96 -3.20 12.68
C VAL A 155 5.13 -3.71 11.26
N THR A 156 5.20 -5.03 11.10
CA THR A 156 5.20 -5.68 9.78
C THR A 156 3.81 -5.57 9.14
N PRO A 157 3.67 -4.87 8.00
CA PRO A 157 2.41 -4.80 7.29
C PRO A 157 2.21 -6.05 6.44
N THR A 158 0.97 -6.42 6.22
CA THR A 158 0.58 -7.39 5.21
C THR A 158 0.52 -6.74 3.81
N ILE A 159 0.59 -7.55 2.77
CA ILE A 159 0.40 -7.09 1.38
C ILE A 159 -0.94 -6.38 1.23
N PHE A 160 -1.99 -6.89 1.87
CA PHE A 160 -3.33 -6.32 1.79
C PHE A 160 -3.43 -4.95 2.46
N GLU A 161 -2.85 -4.77 3.65
CA GLU A 161 -2.82 -3.47 4.35
C GLU A 161 -2.10 -2.39 3.54
N LEU A 162 -0.99 -2.73 2.89
CA LEU A 162 -0.30 -1.79 2.01
C LEU A 162 -1.15 -1.43 0.79
N TRP A 163 -1.81 -2.40 0.21
CA TRP A 163 -2.67 -2.19 -0.94
C TRP A 163 -3.86 -1.27 -0.59
N THR A 164 -4.58 -1.54 0.51
CA THR A 164 -5.72 -0.70 0.95
C THR A 164 -5.30 0.75 1.24
N LYS A 165 -4.14 0.95 1.87
CA LYS A 165 -3.58 2.29 2.10
C LYS A 165 -3.25 3.01 0.79
N GLN A 166 -2.77 2.27 -0.21
CA GLN A 166 -2.45 2.84 -1.53
C GLN A 166 -3.72 3.26 -2.28
N GLN A 167 -4.79 2.45 -2.23
CA GLN A 167 -6.08 2.75 -2.88
C GLN A 167 -6.77 3.95 -2.23
N SER A 168 -6.88 3.98 -0.92
CA SER A 168 -7.47 5.12 -0.19
C SER A 168 -6.81 6.46 -0.52
N ARG A 169 -5.54 6.43 -0.92
CA ARG A 169 -4.80 7.62 -1.33
C ARG A 169 -5.10 8.03 -2.77
N ILE A 170 -5.26 7.07 -3.69
CA ILE A 170 -5.65 7.34 -5.07
C ILE A 170 -7.03 7.99 -5.09
N ASN A 171 -7.99 7.43 -4.35
CA ASN A 171 -9.36 7.94 -4.26
C ASN A 171 -9.40 9.35 -3.64
N LYS A 172 -8.57 9.66 -2.63
CA LYS A 172 -8.49 11.02 -2.07
C LYS A 172 -7.93 12.05 -3.05
N ASN A 173 -7.00 11.67 -3.92
CA ASN A 173 -6.43 12.59 -4.91
C ASN A 173 -7.42 12.89 -6.07
N ILE A 174 -8.37 11.99 -6.34
CA ILE A 174 -9.43 12.17 -7.35
C ILE A 174 -10.53 13.11 -6.84
N LEU A 175 -10.82 13.10 -5.53
CA LEU A 175 -11.87 13.94 -4.92
C LEU A 175 -11.42 15.40 -4.66
N VAL A 176 -10.17 15.74 -4.88
CA VAL A 176 -9.57 17.07 -4.61
C VAL A 176 -9.08 17.75 -5.91
N ALA A 177 -9.25 17.11 -7.05
CA ALA A 177 -8.98 17.65 -8.39
C ALA A 177 -10.28 18.04 -9.09
#